data_867ffcd866ace64b26ca6be818cf8b84
#
_entry.id   867ffcd866ace64b26ca6be818cf8b84
#
_cell.length_a   1.000
_cell.length_b   1.000
_cell.length_c   1.000
_cell.angle_alpha   90.00
_cell.angle_beta   90.00
_cell.angle_gamma   90.00
#
_symmetry.space_group_name_H-M   'P 1'
#
loop_
_entity.id
_entity.type
_entity.pdbx_description
1 polymer ?
#
loop_
_entity_poly.entity_id
_entity_poly.type
_entity_poly.pdbx_seq_one_letter_code
_entity_poly.pdbx_strand_id
1 'polypeptide(L)'
;MKLKVQSSKDWLRCVLADFETFLQDHAANERKASSMAMSMVTHYPDRTQLTRAMIDLALEELNHFRQVYRLIEARGSSLTADVKDHYVNALRQHLRKTSQDYFLDRLLSAAVIEARGAERFEMIGNALDDVKLANFYQSLARSESQHHQLFLDLALTYFDPSEVETRLEFWLTEEAAVLAALPIRPRLH
;
A
#
# COMPACT_ATOMS: atom_id res chain seq x y z
N MET A 1 5.50 9.04 9.60
CA MET A 1 6.15 7.73 9.89
C MET A 1 7.38 7.56 9.02
N LYS A 2 8.43 6.90 9.51
CA LYS A 2 9.64 6.61 8.72
C LYS A 2 9.91 5.11 8.70
N LEU A 3 9.99 4.53 7.49
CA LEU A 3 10.37 3.13 7.29
C LEU A 3 11.81 2.88 7.76
N LYS A 4 12.09 1.69 8.32
CA LYS A 4 13.42 1.33 8.84
C LYS A 4 14.42 1.02 7.73
N VAL A 5 13.95 0.50 6.60
CA VAL A 5 14.77 0.15 5.44
C VAL A 5 14.17 0.82 4.20
N GLN A 6 15.00 1.40 3.38
CA GLN A 6 14.59 1.94 2.08
C GLN A 6 14.64 0.86 1.00
N SER A 7 13.80 1.00 -0.03
CA SER A 7 13.85 0.14 -1.21
C SER A 7 15.18 0.31 -1.96
N SER A 8 15.70 -0.79 -2.48
CA SER A 8 17.02 -0.80 -3.13
C SER A 8 16.96 -0.19 -4.54
N LYS A 9 18.09 0.35 -5.01
CA LYS A 9 18.25 0.76 -6.41
C LYS A 9 18.10 -0.41 -7.37
N ASP A 10 18.38 -1.63 -6.92
CA ASP A 10 18.20 -2.86 -7.72
C ASP A 10 16.73 -3.16 -7.95
N TRP A 11 15.87 -2.94 -6.94
CA TRP A 11 14.42 -3.02 -7.12
C TRP A 11 13.94 -2.01 -8.17
N LEU A 12 14.35 -0.76 -8.09
CA LEU A 12 13.98 0.26 -9.07
C LEU A 12 14.43 -0.13 -10.49
N ARG A 13 15.67 -0.61 -10.64
CA ARG A 13 16.16 -1.10 -11.94
C ARG A 13 15.34 -2.26 -12.48
N CYS A 14 14.95 -3.19 -11.61
CA CYS A 14 14.11 -4.32 -11.98
C CYS A 14 12.72 -3.85 -12.46
N VAL A 15 12.09 -2.90 -11.77
CA VAL A 15 10.81 -2.31 -12.18
C VAL A 15 10.91 -1.60 -13.52
N LEU A 16 11.94 -0.77 -13.71
CA LEU A 16 12.11 -0.03 -14.97
C LEU A 16 12.44 -0.93 -16.16
N ALA A 17 13.08 -2.08 -15.92
CA ALA A 17 13.40 -3.06 -16.95
C ALA A 17 12.18 -3.89 -17.40
N ASP A 18 11.17 -4.06 -16.54
CA ASP A 18 9.94 -4.79 -16.85
C ASP A 18 8.72 -4.02 -16.28
N PHE A 19 8.50 -2.86 -16.87
CA PHE A 19 7.45 -1.94 -16.43
C PHE A 19 6.04 -2.46 -16.71
N GLU A 20 5.87 -3.34 -17.70
CA GLU A 20 4.59 -3.97 -18.01
C GLU A 20 4.13 -4.89 -16.88
N THR A 21 5.00 -5.79 -16.40
CA THR A 21 4.70 -6.64 -15.25
C THR A 21 4.45 -5.81 -13.99
N PHE A 22 5.19 -4.71 -13.80
CA PHE A 22 4.95 -3.79 -12.69
C PHE A 22 3.56 -3.14 -12.77
N LEU A 23 3.11 -2.67 -13.94
CA LEU A 23 1.78 -2.07 -14.10
C LEU A 23 0.65 -3.05 -13.79
N GLN A 24 0.79 -4.33 -14.16
CA GLN A 24 -0.20 -5.37 -13.83
C GLN A 24 -0.31 -5.58 -12.31
N ASP A 25 0.83 -5.66 -11.63
CA ASP A 25 0.88 -5.81 -10.18
C ASP A 25 0.34 -4.56 -9.47
N HIS A 26 0.71 -3.37 -9.94
CA HIS A 26 0.21 -2.09 -9.44
C HIS A 26 -1.32 -2.02 -9.54
N ALA A 27 -1.89 -2.27 -10.74
CA ALA A 27 -3.34 -2.29 -10.91
C ALA A 27 -4.03 -3.28 -9.95
N ALA A 28 -3.45 -4.47 -9.74
CA ALA A 28 -3.98 -5.45 -8.82
C ALA A 28 -3.94 -4.94 -7.36
N ASN A 29 -2.89 -4.20 -6.97
CA ASN A 29 -2.75 -3.66 -5.61
C ASN A 29 -3.78 -2.56 -5.33
N GLU A 30 -3.98 -1.59 -6.23
CA GLU A 30 -4.99 -0.55 -6.10
C GLU A 30 -6.40 -1.14 -5.91
N ARG A 31 -6.76 -2.10 -6.75
CA ARG A 31 -8.05 -2.79 -6.63
C ARG A 31 -8.20 -3.54 -5.30
N LYS A 32 -7.12 -4.15 -4.80
CA LYS A 32 -7.12 -4.85 -3.50
C LYS A 32 -7.19 -3.86 -2.34
N ALA A 33 -6.55 -2.69 -2.43
CA ALA A 33 -6.63 -1.62 -1.43
C ALA A 33 -8.06 -1.10 -1.31
N SER A 34 -8.74 -0.80 -2.42
CA SER A 34 -10.17 -0.45 -2.43
C SER A 34 -11.04 -1.53 -1.76
N SER A 35 -10.81 -2.80 -2.10
CA SER A 35 -11.55 -3.94 -1.50
C SER A 35 -11.27 -4.09 0.00
N MET A 36 -10.04 -3.85 0.43
CA MET A 36 -9.63 -3.89 1.84
C MET A 36 -10.35 -2.79 2.64
N ALA A 37 -10.41 -1.56 2.12
CA ALA A 37 -11.13 -0.46 2.75
C ALA A 37 -12.62 -0.81 2.94
N MET A 38 -13.30 -1.32 1.92
CA MET A 38 -14.69 -1.78 2.02
C MET A 38 -14.87 -2.97 2.96
N SER A 39 -13.89 -3.85 3.06
CA SER A 39 -13.88 -4.92 4.07
C SER A 39 -13.82 -4.36 5.50
N MET A 40 -13.12 -3.24 5.75
CA MET A 40 -13.12 -2.59 7.07
C MET A 40 -14.50 -2.02 7.42
N VAL A 41 -15.19 -1.41 6.47
CA VAL A 41 -16.58 -0.94 6.65
C VAL A 41 -17.50 -2.10 7.08
N THR A 42 -17.36 -3.26 6.43
CA THR A 42 -18.17 -4.44 6.73
C THR A 42 -17.90 -5.00 8.14
N HIS A 43 -16.63 -5.01 8.58
CA HIS A 43 -16.24 -5.57 9.87
C HIS A 43 -16.49 -4.63 11.06
N TYR A 44 -16.52 -3.31 10.83
CA TYR A 44 -16.62 -2.28 11.87
C TYR A 44 -17.70 -1.23 11.55
N PRO A 45 -18.96 -1.65 11.29
CA PRO A 45 -20.01 -0.74 10.80
C PRO A 45 -20.45 0.30 11.85
N ASP A 46 -20.18 0.04 13.12
CA ASP A 46 -20.45 0.92 14.25
C ASP A 46 -19.42 2.05 14.43
N ARG A 47 -18.28 1.97 13.75
CA ARG A 47 -17.21 2.95 13.84
C ARG A 47 -17.36 4.04 12.75
N THR A 48 -18.23 4.99 13.01
CA THR A 48 -18.66 6.01 12.01
C THR A 48 -17.49 6.78 11.38
N GLN A 49 -16.47 7.15 12.16
CA GLN A 49 -15.32 7.88 11.64
C GLN A 49 -14.50 7.00 10.68
N LEU A 50 -14.23 5.75 11.08
CA LEU A 50 -13.59 4.75 10.22
C LEU A 50 -14.40 4.52 8.94
N THR A 51 -15.72 4.32 9.07
CA THR A 51 -16.60 4.04 7.93
C THR A 51 -16.53 5.14 6.87
N ARG A 52 -16.61 6.41 7.29
CA ARG A 52 -16.48 7.56 6.36
C ARG A 52 -15.12 7.55 5.66
N ALA A 53 -14.04 7.47 6.43
CA ALA A 53 -12.69 7.45 5.89
C ALA A 53 -12.45 6.30 4.91
N MET A 54 -12.95 5.09 5.21
CA MET A 54 -12.77 3.92 4.36
C MET A 54 -13.62 3.97 3.07
N ILE A 55 -14.78 4.62 3.09
CA ILE A 55 -15.57 4.86 1.86
C ILE A 55 -14.81 5.80 0.93
N ASP A 56 -14.29 6.91 1.45
CA ASP A 56 -13.52 7.88 0.66
C ASP A 56 -12.25 7.25 0.10
N LEU A 57 -11.50 6.53 0.94
CA LEU A 57 -10.31 5.77 0.53
C LEU A 57 -10.64 4.74 -0.57
N ALA A 58 -11.70 3.95 -0.41
CA ALA A 58 -12.07 2.95 -1.40
C ALA A 58 -12.37 3.55 -2.78
N LEU A 59 -13.00 4.73 -2.82
CA LEU A 59 -13.28 5.46 -4.06
C LEU A 59 -11.99 6.00 -4.69
N GLU A 60 -11.05 6.50 -3.88
CA GLU A 60 -9.76 7.00 -4.34
C GLU A 60 -8.93 5.86 -4.93
N GLU A 61 -8.78 4.73 -4.23
CA GLU A 61 -8.07 3.54 -4.71
C GLU A 61 -8.68 2.95 -5.98
N LEU A 62 -10.01 2.94 -6.07
CA LEU A 62 -10.69 2.50 -7.30
C LEU A 62 -10.42 3.46 -8.46
N ASN A 63 -10.25 4.76 -8.19
CA ASN A 63 -9.84 5.73 -9.20
C ASN A 63 -8.36 5.55 -9.62
N HIS A 64 -7.46 5.25 -8.67
CA HIS A 64 -6.07 4.88 -8.98
C HIS A 64 -6.02 3.65 -9.87
N PHE A 65 -6.74 2.58 -9.51
CA PHE A 65 -6.89 1.39 -10.35
C PHE A 65 -7.32 1.76 -11.78
N ARG A 66 -8.35 2.60 -11.92
CA ARG A 66 -8.84 3.04 -13.23
C ARG A 66 -7.78 3.79 -14.05
N GLN A 67 -6.94 4.61 -13.38
CA GLN A 67 -5.87 5.34 -14.04
C GLN A 67 -4.77 4.39 -14.52
N VAL A 68 -4.35 3.45 -13.69
CA VAL A 68 -3.35 2.43 -14.04
C VAL A 68 -3.87 1.53 -15.16
N TYR A 69 -5.14 1.12 -15.10
CA TYR A 69 -5.79 0.34 -16.16
C TYR A 69 -5.72 1.06 -17.53
N ARG A 70 -5.97 2.37 -17.56
CA ARG A 70 -5.81 3.17 -18.79
C ARG A 70 -4.37 3.19 -19.31
N LEU A 71 -3.37 3.16 -18.44
CA LEU A 71 -1.97 3.04 -18.85
C LEU A 71 -1.68 1.67 -19.48
N ILE A 72 -2.30 0.60 -19.00
CA ILE A 72 -2.21 -0.75 -19.56
C ILE A 72 -2.87 -0.79 -20.95
N GLU A 73 -4.10 -0.27 -21.07
CA GLU A 73 -4.82 -0.19 -22.36
C GLU A 73 -4.06 0.63 -23.41
N ALA A 74 -3.51 1.76 -23.03
CA ALA A 74 -2.73 2.63 -23.92
C ALA A 74 -1.46 1.96 -24.46
N ARG A 75 -0.99 0.88 -23.81
CA ARG A 75 0.12 0.03 -24.26
C ARG A 75 -0.34 -1.17 -25.12
N GLY A 76 -1.65 -1.26 -25.41
CA GLY A 76 -2.21 -2.37 -26.17
C GLY A 76 -2.34 -3.67 -25.38
N SER A 77 -2.20 -3.61 -24.07
CA SER A 77 -2.31 -4.76 -23.16
C SER A 77 -3.69 -4.83 -22.50
N SER A 78 -4.00 -5.96 -21.90
CA SER A 78 -5.19 -6.19 -21.07
C SER A 78 -4.77 -6.67 -19.68
N LEU A 79 -5.68 -6.60 -18.71
CA LEU A 79 -5.42 -7.12 -17.36
C LEU A 79 -5.14 -8.62 -17.40
N THR A 80 -4.16 -9.02 -16.62
CA THR A 80 -3.82 -10.43 -16.40
C THR A 80 -4.45 -10.96 -15.10
N ALA A 81 -4.42 -12.27 -14.90
CA ALA A 81 -4.83 -12.88 -13.64
C ALA A 81 -3.92 -12.40 -12.48
N ASP A 82 -4.53 -12.18 -11.32
CA ASP A 82 -3.79 -11.79 -10.11
C ASP A 82 -2.73 -12.81 -9.76
N VAL A 83 -1.57 -12.30 -9.38
CA VAL A 83 -0.51 -13.10 -8.78
C VAL A 83 -0.51 -12.87 -7.27
N LYS A 84 -0.15 -13.92 -6.53
CA LYS A 84 -0.05 -13.86 -5.08
C LYS A 84 0.97 -12.80 -4.64
N ASP A 85 0.52 -11.87 -3.81
CA ASP A 85 1.39 -10.90 -3.17
C ASP A 85 2.07 -11.54 -1.96
N HIS A 86 3.36 -11.81 -2.08
CA HIS A 86 4.14 -12.46 -1.03
C HIS A 86 4.45 -11.52 0.13
N TYR A 87 4.63 -10.22 -0.14
CA TYR A 87 4.91 -9.22 0.88
C TYR A 87 3.70 -9.00 1.81
N VAL A 88 2.54 -8.67 1.25
CA VAL A 88 1.31 -8.49 2.04
C VAL A 88 0.94 -9.78 2.78
N ASN A 89 1.11 -10.96 2.13
CA ASN A 89 0.83 -12.23 2.79
C ASN A 89 1.80 -12.54 3.95
N ALA A 90 3.09 -12.19 3.84
CA ALA A 90 4.04 -12.34 4.93
C ALA A 90 3.68 -11.44 6.11
N LEU A 91 3.38 -10.16 5.85
CA LEU A 91 2.93 -9.23 6.90
C LEU A 91 1.65 -9.72 7.59
N ARG A 92 0.68 -10.26 6.85
CA ARG A 92 -0.58 -10.78 7.43
C ARG A 92 -0.40 -11.93 8.42
N GLN A 93 0.73 -12.64 8.41
CA GLN A 93 1.03 -13.68 9.42
C GLN A 93 1.23 -13.11 10.82
N HIS A 94 1.56 -11.82 10.95
CA HIS A 94 1.78 -11.11 12.21
C HIS A 94 0.52 -10.49 12.82
N LEU A 95 -0.63 -10.59 12.12
CA LEU A 95 -1.91 -10.09 12.63
C LEU A 95 -2.34 -10.91 13.85
N ARG A 96 -2.58 -10.23 14.97
CA ARG A 96 -3.16 -10.83 16.18
C ARG A 96 -4.62 -11.21 15.92
N LYS A 97 -5.18 -12.09 16.75
CA LYS A 97 -6.50 -12.71 16.47
C LYS A 97 -7.63 -12.21 17.37
N THR A 98 -7.32 -11.50 18.47
CA THR A 98 -8.37 -10.93 19.31
C THR A 98 -9.02 -9.75 18.59
N SER A 99 -10.29 -9.48 18.84
CA SER A 99 -11.06 -8.48 18.08
C SER A 99 -10.41 -7.08 18.07
N GLN A 100 -9.96 -6.58 19.23
CA GLN A 100 -9.35 -5.26 19.34
C GLN A 100 -7.93 -5.25 18.78
N ASP A 101 -7.12 -6.24 19.13
CA ASP A 101 -5.77 -6.38 18.60
C ASP A 101 -5.77 -6.51 17.06
N TYR A 102 -6.69 -7.30 16.51
CA TYR A 102 -6.83 -7.46 15.08
C TYR A 102 -7.19 -6.15 14.39
N PHE A 103 -8.06 -5.34 15.02
CA PHE A 103 -8.43 -4.04 14.48
C PHE A 103 -7.23 -3.07 14.45
N LEU A 104 -6.48 -2.96 15.56
CA LEU A 104 -5.26 -2.16 15.60
C LEU A 104 -4.25 -2.63 14.56
N ASP A 105 -4.03 -3.93 14.46
CA ASP A 105 -3.08 -4.51 13.51
C ASP A 105 -3.49 -4.26 12.05
N ARG A 106 -4.78 -4.28 11.74
CA ARG A 106 -5.26 -3.92 10.39
C ARG A 106 -4.94 -2.46 10.04
N LEU A 107 -5.14 -1.53 10.98
CA LEU A 107 -4.83 -0.12 10.77
C LEU A 107 -3.31 0.09 10.59
N LEU A 108 -2.50 -0.47 11.48
CA LEU A 108 -1.06 -0.24 11.45
C LEU A 108 -0.35 -0.97 10.30
N SER A 109 -0.78 -2.19 9.97
CA SER A 109 -0.24 -2.89 8.79
C SER A 109 -0.59 -2.16 7.50
N ALA A 110 -1.82 -1.63 7.37
CA ALA A 110 -2.19 -0.81 6.23
C ALA A 110 -1.32 0.46 6.17
N ALA A 111 -1.16 1.20 7.29
CA ALA A 111 -0.29 2.38 7.33
C ALA A 111 1.15 2.09 6.84
N VAL A 112 1.71 0.94 7.20
CA VAL A 112 3.06 0.54 6.80
C VAL A 112 3.13 0.17 5.32
N ILE A 113 2.10 -0.52 4.79
CA ILE A 113 2.00 -0.87 3.37
C ILE A 113 1.89 0.40 2.51
N GLU A 114 1.01 1.34 2.87
CA GLU A 114 0.86 2.63 2.17
C GLU A 114 2.15 3.46 2.19
N ALA A 115 2.87 3.48 3.33
CA ALA A 115 4.15 4.17 3.41
C ALA A 115 5.21 3.54 2.49
N ARG A 116 5.19 2.21 2.30
CA ARG A 116 6.06 1.52 1.34
C ARG A 116 5.64 1.84 -0.10
N GLY A 117 4.36 1.88 -0.39
CA GLY A 117 3.81 2.32 -1.68
C GLY A 117 4.27 3.74 -2.02
N ALA A 118 4.10 4.69 -1.09
CA ALA A 118 4.53 6.08 -1.24
C ALA A 118 6.02 6.19 -1.59
N GLU A 119 6.90 5.52 -0.83
CA GLU A 119 8.34 5.51 -1.07
C GLU A 119 8.68 4.97 -2.47
N ARG A 120 8.06 3.87 -2.87
CA ARG A 120 8.31 3.22 -4.16
C ARG A 120 7.79 4.04 -5.33
N PHE A 121 6.61 4.63 -5.22
CA PHE A 121 6.09 5.53 -6.25
C PHE A 121 6.94 6.79 -6.40
N GLU A 122 7.45 7.35 -5.29
CA GLU A 122 8.39 8.47 -5.35
C GLU A 122 9.67 8.10 -6.09
N MET A 123 10.25 6.92 -5.80
CA MET A 123 11.45 6.42 -6.49
C MET A 123 11.23 6.26 -7.99
N ILE A 124 10.07 5.70 -8.39
CA ILE A 124 9.70 5.53 -9.80
C ILE A 124 9.50 6.90 -10.46
N GLY A 125 8.72 7.78 -9.85
CA GLY A 125 8.44 9.12 -10.37
C GLY A 125 9.70 9.94 -10.60
N ASN A 126 10.71 9.78 -9.73
CA ASN A 126 12.00 10.49 -9.84
C ASN A 126 12.95 9.88 -10.90
N ALA A 127 12.68 8.65 -11.36
CA ALA A 127 13.56 7.93 -12.29
C ALA A 127 13.02 7.86 -13.73
N LEU A 128 11.77 8.23 -13.96
CA LEU A 128 11.14 8.17 -15.28
C LEU A 128 11.46 9.41 -16.12
N ASP A 129 11.87 9.21 -17.38
CA ASP A 129 12.12 10.28 -18.36
C ASP A 129 10.80 10.85 -18.93
N ASP A 130 9.74 10.04 -19.05
CA ASP A 130 8.42 10.52 -19.46
C ASP A 130 7.81 11.41 -18.37
N VAL A 131 7.77 12.70 -18.63
CA VAL A 131 7.28 13.71 -17.68
C VAL A 131 5.83 13.46 -17.23
N LYS A 132 4.96 12.96 -18.10
CA LYS A 132 3.55 12.70 -17.76
C LYS A 132 3.47 11.51 -16.81
N LEU A 133 4.20 10.45 -17.10
CA LEU A 133 4.24 9.26 -16.27
C LEU A 133 4.96 9.54 -14.94
N ALA A 134 6.05 10.32 -14.95
CA ALA A 134 6.74 10.77 -13.75
C ALA A 134 5.79 11.56 -12.82
N ASN A 135 5.06 12.54 -13.34
CA ASN A 135 4.09 13.32 -12.58
C ASN A 135 2.95 12.46 -12.03
N PHE A 136 2.51 11.46 -12.78
CA PHE A 136 1.51 10.49 -12.31
C PHE A 136 2.02 9.74 -11.07
N TYR A 137 3.22 9.14 -11.11
CA TYR A 137 3.77 8.42 -9.95
C TYR A 137 4.10 9.34 -8.78
N GLN A 138 4.54 10.57 -9.02
CA GLN A 138 4.72 11.57 -7.95
C GLN A 138 3.39 11.97 -7.30
N SER A 139 2.29 12.00 -8.08
CA SER A 139 0.95 12.24 -7.52
C SER A 139 0.49 11.08 -6.65
N LEU A 140 0.68 9.84 -7.10
CA LEU A 140 0.40 8.65 -6.29
C LEU A 140 1.23 8.62 -5.01
N ALA A 141 2.52 8.92 -5.06
CA ALA A 141 3.36 8.98 -3.87
C ALA A 141 2.82 9.95 -2.81
N ARG A 142 2.27 11.09 -3.23
CA ARG A 142 1.62 12.03 -2.32
C ARG A 142 0.31 11.48 -1.75
N SER A 143 -0.50 10.82 -2.56
CA SER A 143 -1.75 10.19 -2.13
C SER A 143 -1.48 9.10 -1.10
N GLU A 144 -0.58 8.16 -1.38
CA GLU A 144 -0.19 7.10 -0.44
C GLU A 144 0.40 7.64 0.86
N SER A 145 1.13 8.76 0.78
CA SER A 145 1.61 9.47 1.97
C SER A 145 0.47 10.02 2.83
N GLN A 146 -0.67 10.40 2.24
CA GLN A 146 -1.87 10.79 2.98
C GLN A 146 -2.62 9.57 3.53
N HIS A 147 -2.69 8.48 2.77
CA HIS A 147 -3.32 7.23 3.20
C HIS A 147 -2.61 6.64 4.43
N HIS A 148 -1.28 6.58 4.44
CA HIS A 148 -0.59 6.09 5.64
C HIS A 148 -0.85 6.95 6.87
N GLN A 149 -0.94 8.28 6.72
CA GLN A 149 -1.27 9.16 7.83
C GLN A 149 -2.72 8.95 8.29
N LEU A 150 -3.67 8.79 7.36
CA LEU A 150 -5.07 8.48 7.67
C LEU A 150 -5.20 7.24 8.56
N PHE A 151 -4.49 6.16 8.25
CA PHE A 151 -4.52 4.94 9.06
C PHE A 151 -3.92 5.15 10.45
N LEU A 152 -2.85 5.94 10.58
CA LEU A 152 -2.29 6.29 11.90
C LEU A 152 -3.24 7.14 12.72
N ASP A 153 -3.88 8.14 12.12
CA ASP A 153 -4.85 9.00 12.80
C ASP A 153 -6.07 8.20 13.27
N LEU A 154 -6.53 7.24 12.47
CA LEU A 154 -7.58 6.30 12.87
C LEU A 154 -7.13 5.40 14.02
N ALA A 155 -5.89 4.90 14.01
CA ALA A 155 -5.37 4.12 15.14
C ALA A 155 -5.36 4.95 16.43
N LEU A 156 -4.87 6.19 16.38
CA LEU A 156 -4.86 7.12 17.53
C LEU A 156 -6.26 7.56 17.98
N THR A 157 -7.27 7.46 17.10
CA THR A 157 -8.67 7.75 17.46
C THR A 157 -9.27 6.65 18.34
N TYR A 158 -8.86 5.39 18.15
CA TYR A 158 -9.51 4.23 18.77
C TYR A 158 -8.66 3.53 19.83
N PHE A 159 -7.37 3.85 19.93
CA PHE A 159 -6.42 3.18 20.83
C PHE A 159 -5.55 4.17 21.59
N ASP A 160 -4.99 3.72 22.72
CA ASP A 160 -4.04 4.52 23.49
C ASP A 160 -2.77 4.82 22.69
N PRO A 161 -2.27 6.05 22.69
CA PRO A 161 -1.09 6.44 21.93
C PRO A 161 0.14 5.58 22.22
N SER A 162 0.35 5.14 23.46
CA SER A 162 1.49 4.30 23.84
C SER A 162 1.38 2.88 23.26
N GLU A 163 0.16 2.35 23.16
CA GLU A 163 -0.12 1.07 22.50
C GLU A 163 0.13 1.17 20.99
N VAL A 164 -0.38 2.24 20.37
CA VAL A 164 -0.17 2.50 18.95
C VAL A 164 1.33 2.61 18.61
N GLU A 165 2.09 3.39 19.39
CA GLU A 165 3.53 3.58 19.19
C GLU A 165 4.30 2.25 19.32
N THR A 166 4.04 1.49 20.38
CA THR A 166 4.68 0.21 20.61
C THR A 166 4.40 -0.78 19.49
N ARG A 167 3.13 -0.84 19.05
CA ARG A 167 2.73 -1.79 18.01
C ARG A 167 3.16 -1.35 16.62
N LEU A 168 3.23 -0.04 16.34
CA LEU A 168 3.78 0.51 15.11
C LEU A 168 5.28 0.17 14.96
N GLU A 169 6.05 0.31 16.04
CA GLU A 169 7.48 -0.06 16.06
C GLU A 169 7.70 -1.55 15.72
N PHE A 170 6.82 -2.41 16.24
CA PHE A 170 6.79 -3.82 15.85
C PHE A 170 6.56 -3.97 14.36
N TRP A 171 5.52 -3.34 13.79
CA TRP A 171 5.19 -3.44 12.36
C TRP A 171 6.30 -2.94 11.45
N LEU A 172 6.97 -1.85 11.82
CA LEU A 172 8.12 -1.32 11.09
C LEU A 172 9.31 -2.30 11.11
N THR A 173 9.50 -3.04 12.20
CA THR A 173 10.56 -4.05 12.31
C THR A 173 10.26 -5.27 11.45
N GLU A 174 9.03 -5.79 11.53
CA GLU A 174 8.60 -6.94 10.73
C GLU A 174 8.59 -6.62 9.23
N GLU A 175 8.15 -5.43 8.85
CA GLU A 175 8.19 -4.98 7.46
C GLU A 175 9.61 -4.98 6.90
N ALA A 176 10.56 -4.44 7.64
CA ALA A 176 11.97 -4.43 7.25
C ALA A 176 12.53 -5.86 7.08
N ALA A 177 12.17 -6.78 7.97
CA ALA A 177 12.55 -8.19 7.89
C ALA A 177 11.93 -8.89 6.67
N VAL A 178 10.62 -8.67 6.43
CA VAL A 178 9.91 -9.20 5.26
C VAL A 178 10.53 -8.69 3.97
N LEU A 179 10.79 -7.38 3.88
CA LEU A 179 11.41 -6.78 2.70
C LEU A 179 12.78 -7.39 2.40
N ALA A 180 13.61 -7.61 3.42
CA ALA A 180 14.95 -8.18 3.28
C ALA A 180 14.92 -9.67 2.85
N ALA A 181 13.86 -10.41 3.19
CA ALA A 181 13.72 -11.83 2.89
C ALA A 181 13.16 -12.12 1.50
N LEU A 182 12.52 -11.14 0.86
CA LEU A 182 11.85 -11.34 -0.43
C LEU A 182 12.80 -11.10 -1.61
N PRO A 183 12.67 -11.91 -2.69
CA PRO A 183 13.43 -11.66 -3.91
C PRO A 183 12.96 -10.37 -4.59
N ILE A 184 13.92 -9.67 -5.21
CA ILE A 184 13.64 -8.50 -6.04
C ILE A 184 12.82 -8.94 -7.27
N ARG A 185 11.71 -8.25 -7.52
CA ARG A 185 10.79 -8.48 -8.62
C ARG A 185 10.25 -7.15 -9.15
N PRO A 186 9.76 -7.08 -10.41
CA PRO A 186 9.12 -5.89 -10.95
C PRO A 186 7.67 -5.77 -10.42
N ARG A 187 7.55 -5.54 -9.12
CA ARG A 187 6.27 -5.45 -8.38
C ARG A 187 6.30 -4.32 -7.38
N LEU A 188 5.11 -3.85 -7.02
CA LEU A 188 4.98 -2.80 -6.01
C LEU A 188 5.45 -3.29 -4.64
N HIS A 189 5.24 -4.58 -4.32
CA HIS A 189 5.68 -5.19 -3.06
C HIS A 189 6.50 -6.46 -3.27
#